data_f5685aacc78d180c4811c8d5fcb2db4b
#
_entry.id   f5685aacc78d180c4811c8d5fcb2db4b
#
_cell.length_a   1.000
_cell.length_b   1.000
_cell.length_c   1.000
_cell.angle_alpha   90.00
_cell.angle_beta   90.00
_cell.angle_gamma   90.00
#
_symmetry.space_group_name_H-M   'P 1'
#
loop_
_entity.id
_entity.type
_entity.pdbx_description
1 polymer ?
#
loop_
_entity_poly.entity_id
_entity_poly.type
_entity_poly.pdbx_seq_one_letter_code
_entity_poly.pdbx_strand_id
1 'polypeptide(L)' 'MGYPDSKHKSLFEAILKLKSPAETAAFFRDLLTISELDAAAERWQMAQLLW' A
#
# COMPACT_ATOMS: atom_id res chain seq x y z
N MET A 1 10.87 -16.18 -7.69
CA MET A 1 11.17 -16.11 -6.31
C MET A 1 12.00 -14.89 -5.99
N GLY A 2 11.77 -14.23 -4.96
CA GLY A 2 12.43 -13.00 -4.63
C GLY A 2 11.50 -11.83 -4.75
N TYR A 3 11.93 -10.75 -4.18
CA TYR A 3 11.14 -9.55 -4.09
C TYR A 3 11.88 -8.42 -4.81
N PRO A 4 11.19 -7.66 -5.67
CA PRO A 4 9.80 -7.86 -6.08
C PRO A 4 9.71 -8.86 -7.23
N ASP A 5 8.68 -9.72 -7.18
CA ASP A 5 8.40 -10.60 -8.30
C ASP A 5 7.21 -10.04 -9.10
N SER A 6 6.70 -10.83 -10.06
CA SER A 6 5.64 -10.34 -10.93
C SER A 6 4.35 -9.98 -10.17
N LYS A 7 4.06 -10.67 -9.08
CA LYS A 7 2.89 -10.36 -8.27
C LYS A 7 3.04 -9.00 -7.59
N HIS A 8 4.22 -8.74 -7.06
CA HIS A 8 4.49 -7.47 -6.41
C HIS A 8 4.46 -6.33 -7.41
N LYS A 9 5.05 -6.55 -8.59
CA LYS A 9 5.07 -5.51 -9.62
C LYS A 9 3.67 -5.16 -10.10
N SER A 10 2.82 -6.16 -10.25
CA SER A 10 1.44 -5.93 -10.64
C SER A 10 0.71 -5.06 -9.62
N LEU A 11 0.92 -5.35 -8.32
CA LEU A 11 0.35 -4.54 -7.25
C LEU A 11 0.86 -3.11 -7.31
N PHE A 12 2.16 -2.93 -7.50
CA PHE A 12 2.75 -1.59 -7.54
C PHE A 12 2.20 -0.78 -8.71
N GLU A 13 2.00 -1.43 -9.86
CA GLU A 13 1.42 -0.75 -11.01
C GLU A 13 -0.01 -0.31 -10.75
N ALA A 14 -0.77 -1.15 -10.05
CA ALA A 14 -2.14 -0.77 -9.69
C ALA A 14 -2.15 0.44 -8.76
N ILE A 15 -1.23 0.46 -7.79
CA ILE A 15 -1.13 1.57 -6.86
C ILE A 15 -0.80 2.87 -7.60
N LEU A 16 0.08 2.80 -8.59
CA LEU A 16 0.48 3.98 -9.34
C LEU A 16 -0.65 4.59 -10.16
N LYS A 17 -1.71 3.84 -10.41
CA LYS A 17 -2.87 4.34 -11.15
C LYS A 17 -3.89 5.03 -10.26
N LEU A 18 -3.73 4.95 -8.95
CA LEU A 18 -4.66 5.59 -8.01
C LEU A 18 -4.43 7.10 -8.04
N LYS A 19 -5.53 7.87 -8.08
CA LYS A 19 -5.44 9.30 -8.33
C LYS A 19 -5.92 10.15 -7.16
N SER A 20 -6.49 9.56 -6.13
CA SER A 20 -6.98 10.33 -5.00
C SER A 20 -6.92 9.50 -3.74
N PRO A 21 -6.91 10.15 -2.55
CA PRO A 21 -6.99 9.41 -1.30
C PRO A 21 -8.22 8.53 -1.20
N ALA A 22 -9.35 8.99 -1.75
CA ALA A 22 -10.58 8.20 -1.70
C ALA A 22 -10.47 6.92 -2.51
N GLU A 23 -9.90 7.00 -3.72
CA GLU A 23 -9.66 5.81 -4.53
C GLU A 23 -8.70 4.86 -3.84
N THR A 24 -7.66 5.40 -3.25
CA THR A 24 -6.66 4.61 -2.56
C THR A 24 -7.28 3.91 -1.36
N ALA A 25 -8.10 4.60 -0.59
CA ALA A 25 -8.78 4.02 0.56
C ALA A 25 -9.66 2.83 0.14
N ALA A 26 -10.44 3.00 -0.93
CA ALA A 26 -11.30 1.93 -1.42
C ALA A 26 -10.47 0.74 -1.90
N PHE A 27 -9.41 1.01 -2.62
CA PHE A 27 -8.52 -0.05 -3.14
C PHE A 27 -7.96 -0.89 -2.00
N PHE A 28 -7.42 -0.24 -0.99
CA PHE A 28 -6.79 -0.98 0.11
C PHE A 28 -7.81 -1.63 1.04
N ARG A 29 -9.03 -1.07 1.15
CA ARG A 29 -10.08 -1.72 1.92
C ARG A 29 -10.46 -3.07 1.32
N ASP A 30 -10.43 -3.18 -0.02
CA ASP A 30 -10.74 -4.44 -0.69
C ASP A 30 -9.58 -5.42 -0.60
N LEU A 31 -8.37 -4.91 -0.46
CA LEU A 31 -7.17 -5.73 -0.55
C LEU A 31 -6.67 -6.19 0.82
N LEU A 32 -6.79 -5.37 1.84
CA LEU A 32 -6.22 -5.60 3.15
C LEU A 32 -7.27 -5.48 4.25
N THR A 33 -6.98 -6.11 5.39
CA THR A 33 -7.83 -5.91 6.58
C THR A 33 -7.52 -4.53 7.19
N ILE A 34 -8.44 -4.07 8.05
CA ILE A 34 -8.22 -2.81 8.76
C ILE A 34 -6.98 -2.88 9.63
N SER A 35 -6.75 -4.03 10.31
CA SER A 35 -5.54 -4.19 11.11
C SER A 35 -4.27 -4.03 10.29
N GLU A 36 -4.27 -4.59 9.09
CA GLU A 36 -3.13 -4.49 8.20
C GLU A 36 -2.90 -3.04 7.75
N LEU A 37 -3.99 -2.33 7.46
CA LEU A 37 -3.89 -0.93 7.06
C LEU A 37 -3.38 -0.06 8.21
N ASP A 38 -3.86 -0.31 9.43
CA ASP A 38 -3.38 0.44 10.59
C ASP A 38 -1.88 0.24 10.79
N ALA A 39 -1.43 -1.02 10.67
CA ALA A 39 -0.01 -1.33 10.83
C ALA A 39 0.82 -0.64 9.74
N ALA A 40 0.34 -0.65 8.51
CA ALA A 40 1.05 -0.01 7.41
C ALA A 40 1.12 1.50 7.61
N ALA A 41 0.04 2.11 8.08
CA ALA A 41 0.01 3.55 8.32
C ALA A 41 1.00 3.94 9.42
N GLU A 42 1.09 3.12 10.47
CA GLU A 42 2.04 3.37 11.54
C GLU A 42 3.47 3.26 11.06
N ARG A 43 3.75 2.26 10.23
CA ARG A 43 5.07 2.10 9.66
C ARG A 43 5.43 3.28 8.76
N TRP A 44 4.46 3.79 8.02
CA TRP A 44 4.69 4.95 7.17
C TRP A 44 5.03 6.19 8.01
N GLN A 45 4.33 6.38 9.14
CA GLN A 45 4.65 7.49 10.02
C GLN A 45 6.08 7.40 10.54
N MET A 46 6.51 6.19 10.92
CA MET A 46 7.90 6.01 11.37
C MET A 46 8.89 6.26 10.25
N ALA A 47 8.57 5.82 9.04
CA ALA A 47 9.44 6.04 7.90
C ALA A 47 9.61 7.53 7.62
N GLN A 48 8.55 8.32 7.78
CA GLN A 48 8.63 9.76 7.58
C GLN A 48 9.61 10.44 8.54
N LEU A 49 9.74 9.90 9.74
CA LEU A 49 10.67 10.46 10.72
C LEU A 49 12.12 10.22 10.32
N LEU A 50 12.36 9.18 9.52
CA LEU A 50 13.71 8.82 9.09
C LEU A 50 14.10 9.44 7.76
N TRP A 51 13.15 9.88 7.01
CA TRP A 51 13.38 10.49 5.69
C TRP A 51 13.54 12.01 5.78
#